data_826690000e3fd67d6a7a2333a2e28ad1
#
_entry.id   826690000e3fd67d6a7a2333a2e28ad1
#
_cell.length_a   1.000
_cell.length_b   1.000
_cell.length_c   1.000
_cell.angle_alpha   90.00
_cell.angle_beta   90.00
_cell.angle_gamma   90.00
#
_symmetry.space_group_name_H-M   'P 1'
#
loop_
_entity.id
_entity.type
_entity.pdbx_description
1 polymer ?
#
loop_
_entity_poly.entity_id
_entity_poly.type
_entity_poly.pdbx_seq_one_letter_code
_entity_poly.pdbx_strand_id
1 'polypeptide(L)'
;MIKRDTYLRKLISVKENGFPKVLTGIRRCGKSYLLFHLYKDYLLSTGVKKENIIEIALDELDNLKYRNPFELNDYVLKSCSKEGMNYFFIDEIQLVDSIVNPALTEGKYVLAKKGDTEKVTFVDVILGLSRKDNIDLYVTGSNSKMLSTDIVTEFRDKATNISIRPLSFEEFYSYRGGSETDAIYEYMMYGGMPLAVLKEKGEKENYLKNLFDITYIRDILEHNHLMKSEALDEICTILSQECGQLFNAKKIADSYQRITKEKIDKDTVTNYIEYFKDAFVLSEANRYDVKGKRNIGALRKYYFADNGLRNARLNFAYGDEGQMLETMVYNELLYHGYTVNVGTFEKVEKNKLGKSVKKNYEIDFVAKKGIRQYYIQVSSDISSLETRAREIKPYIALNDQIKKIIVINKPIGEMLDSNGFTVIGIAEFLLRFLKD
;
A
#
# COMPACT_ATOMS: atom_id res chain seq x y z
N MET A 1 -0.79 -18.14 15.03
CA MET A 1 -0.25 -17.82 13.67
C MET A 1 -1.30 -16.97 12.93
N ILE A 2 -0.90 -15.82 12.38
CA ILE A 2 -1.84 -14.96 11.63
C ILE A 2 -1.98 -15.52 10.22
N LYS A 3 -3.22 -15.76 9.80
CA LYS A 3 -3.54 -16.24 8.45
C LYS A 3 -3.51 -15.08 7.44
N ARG A 4 -3.08 -15.35 6.22
CA ARG A 4 -3.07 -14.41 5.09
C ARG A 4 -3.76 -15.06 3.87
N ASP A 5 -4.95 -15.60 4.09
CA ASP A 5 -5.65 -16.48 3.14
C ASP A 5 -5.89 -15.81 1.77
N THR A 6 -6.16 -14.52 1.74
CA THR A 6 -6.35 -13.76 0.49
C THR A 6 -5.08 -13.77 -0.37
N TYR A 7 -3.91 -13.54 0.24
CA TYR A 7 -2.64 -13.56 -0.48
C TYR A 7 -2.16 -14.96 -0.79
N LEU A 8 -2.40 -15.91 0.11
CA LEU A 8 -2.10 -17.32 -0.14
C LEU A 8 -2.88 -17.83 -1.36
N ARG A 9 -4.19 -17.56 -1.44
CA ARG A 9 -5.01 -17.88 -2.62
C ARG A 9 -4.51 -17.22 -3.90
N LYS A 10 -4.03 -15.96 -3.84
CA LYS A 10 -3.43 -15.29 -5.00
C LYS A 10 -2.16 -16.01 -5.46
N LEU A 11 -1.27 -16.40 -4.55
CA LEU A 11 -0.06 -17.15 -4.90
C LEU A 11 -0.40 -18.51 -5.53
N ILE A 12 -1.36 -19.22 -4.96
CA ILE A 12 -1.84 -20.49 -5.50
C ILE A 12 -2.40 -20.34 -6.92
N SER A 13 -3.18 -19.29 -7.18
CA SER A 13 -3.81 -19.06 -8.49
C SER A 13 -2.84 -18.73 -9.61
N VAL A 14 -1.63 -18.28 -9.26
CA VAL A 14 -0.58 -17.91 -10.25
C VAL A 14 0.62 -18.86 -10.21
N LYS A 15 0.52 -19.95 -9.44
CA LYS A 15 1.54 -20.99 -9.35
C LYS A 15 1.82 -21.56 -10.75
N GLU A 16 3.10 -21.70 -11.08
CA GLU A 16 3.57 -22.34 -12.33
C GLU A 16 3.01 -21.70 -13.61
N ASN A 17 2.70 -20.41 -13.59
CA ASN A 17 2.16 -19.70 -14.77
C ASN A 17 3.23 -19.23 -15.77
N GLY A 18 4.51 -19.61 -15.60
CA GLY A 18 5.62 -19.22 -16.46
C GLY A 18 6.15 -17.80 -16.25
N PHE A 19 5.57 -17.04 -15.31
CA PHE A 19 6.01 -15.69 -14.98
C PHE A 19 6.61 -15.63 -13.57
N PRO A 20 7.65 -14.84 -13.32
CA PRO A 20 8.12 -14.58 -11.96
C PRO A 20 7.05 -13.82 -11.16
N LYS A 21 6.88 -14.15 -9.90
CA LYS A 21 5.95 -13.50 -8.96
C LYS A 21 6.72 -12.47 -8.15
N VAL A 22 6.35 -11.20 -8.32
CA VAL A 22 6.98 -10.08 -7.64
C VAL A 22 6.07 -9.60 -6.52
N LEU A 23 6.47 -9.86 -5.26
CA LEU A 23 5.75 -9.45 -4.07
C LEU A 23 6.33 -8.12 -3.58
N THR A 24 5.52 -7.08 -3.62
CA THR A 24 5.91 -5.74 -3.16
C THR A 24 5.03 -5.28 -2.01
N GLY A 25 5.48 -4.29 -1.28
CA GLY A 25 4.73 -3.70 -0.18
C GLY A 25 5.64 -3.17 0.90
N ILE A 26 5.06 -2.41 1.83
CA ILE A 26 5.78 -1.76 2.91
C ILE A 26 6.66 -2.76 3.68
N ARG A 27 7.82 -2.32 4.13
CA ARG A 27 8.72 -3.17 4.93
C ARG A 27 8.01 -3.69 6.18
N ARG A 28 8.26 -4.96 6.56
CA ARG A 28 7.63 -5.65 7.71
C ARG A 28 6.11 -5.87 7.62
N CYS A 29 5.49 -5.75 6.45
CA CYS A 29 4.08 -6.13 6.26
C CYS A 29 3.85 -7.65 6.13
N GLY A 30 4.92 -8.47 6.18
CA GLY A 30 4.83 -9.94 6.20
C GLY A 30 5.04 -10.62 4.84
N LYS A 31 5.77 -10.01 3.88
CA LYS A 31 6.12 -10.61 2.57
C LYS A 31 6.90 -11.92 2.72
N SER A 32 8.03 -11.86 3.41
CA SER A 32 8.90 -13.01 3.67
C SER A 32 8.17 -14.10 4.46
N TYR A 33 7.38 -13.72 5.48
CA TYR A 33 6.56 -14.65 6.24
C TYR A 33 5.52 -15.39 5.36
N LEU A 34 4.88 -14.67 4.43
CA LEU A 34 3.93 -15.25 3.49
C LEU A 34 4.60 -16.32 2.61
N LEU A 35 5.82 -16.07 2.10
CA LEU A 35 6.55 -17.02 1.26
C LEU A 35 7.20 -18.15 2.06
N PHE A 36 8.02 -17.82 3.06
CA PHE A 36 8.90 -18.75 3.75
C PHE A 36 8.17 -19.63 4.78
N HIS A 37 6.93 -19.25 5.15
CA HIS A 37 6.10 -20.05 6.05
C HIS A 37 4.80 -20.48 5.37
N LEU A 38 3.86 -19.56 5.11
CA LEU A 38 2.52 -19.94 4.69
C LEU A 38 2.48 -20.62 3.31
N TYR A 39 3.18 -20.08 2.33
CA TYR A 39 3.19 -20.65 0.98
C TYR A 39 4.06 -21.91 0.91
N LYS A 40 5.19 -21.94 1.61
CA LYS A 40 6.02 -23.14 1.78
C LYS A 40 5.24 -24.27 2.40
N ASP A 41 4.53 -24.04 3.49
CA ASP A 41 3.70 -25.07 4.15
C ASP A 41 2.61 -25.59 3.20
N TYR A 42 1.99 -24.70 2.41
CA TYR A 42 1.05 -25.11 1.37
C TYR A 42 1.72 -26.02 0.34
N LEU A 43 2.87 -25.65 -0.22
CA LEU A 43 3.58 -26.46 -1.21
C LEU A 43 3.94 -27.84 -0.66
N LEU A 44 4.47 -27.91 0.56
CA LEU A 44 4.77 -29.18 1.23
C LEU A 44 3.52 -30.04 1.43
N SER A 45 2.40 -29.43 1.82
CA SER A 45 1.12 -30.11 1.99
C SER A 45 0.53 -30.68 0.69
N THR A 46 0.91 -30.12 -0.45
CA THR A 46 0.51 -30.58 -1.79
C THR A 46 1.49 -31.59 -2.42
N GLY A 47 2.49 -32.03 -1.65
CA GLY A 47 3.42 -33.08 -2.07
C GLY A 47 4.69 -32.59 -2.76
N VAL A 48 4.96 -31.26 -2.77
CA VAL A 48 6.24 -30.73 -3.25
C VAL A 48 7.34 -31.19 -2.29
N LYS A 49 8.41 -31.76 -2.82
CA LYS A 49 9.57 -32.19 -2.02
C LYS A 49 10.29 -30.98 -1.42
N LYS A 50 10.78 -31.09 -0.18
CA LYS A 50 11.49 -30.01 0.51
C LYS A 50 12.72 -29.52 -0.27
N GLU A 51 13.43 -30.41 -0.93
CA GLU A 51 14.60 -30.13 -1.78
C GLU A 51 14.28 -29.29 -3.02
N ASN A 52 13.01 -29.22 -3.42
CA ASN A 52 12.53 -28.41 -4.53
C ASN A 52 12.09 -26.99 -4.10
N ILE A 53 12.22 -26.66 -2.82
CA ILE A 53 11.88 -25.33 -2.27
C ILE A 53 13.16 -24.71 -1.76
N ILE A 54 13.65 -23.68 -2.44
CA ILE A 54 14.92 -23.03 -2.16
C ILE A 54 14.64 -21.58 -1.71
N GLU A 55 15.13 -21.25 -0.54
CA GLU A 55 14.95 -19.95 0.12
C GLU A 55 16.29 -19.18 0.11
N ILE A 56 16.27 -17.92 -0.31
CA ILE A 56 17.44 -17.03 -0.36
C ILE A 56 17.04 -15.68 0.20
N ALA A 57 17.50 -15.33 1.39
CA ALA A 57 17.32 -14.00 1.99
C ALA A 57 18.60 -13.19 1.75
N LEU A 58 18.56 -12.21 0.84
CA LEU A 58 19.74 -11.46 0.39
C LEU A 58 20.24 -10.44 1.43
N ASP A 59 19.49 -10.19 2.50
CA ASP A 59 19.90 -9.38 3.65
C ASP A 59 20.69 -10.19 4.70
N GLU A 60 20.73 -11.53 4.61
CA GLU A 60 21.51 -12.39 5.47
C GLU A 60 22.99 -12.44 5.05
N LEU A 61 23.87 -12.48 6.04
CA LEU A 61 25.33 -12.47 5.84
C LEU A 61 25.83 -13.63 4.99
N ASP A 62 25.28 -14.82 5.17
CA ASP A 62 25.66 -16.03 4.45
C ASP A 62 25.32 -15.96 2.95
N ASN A 63 24.39 -15.07 2.59
CA ASN A 63 23.89 -14.88 1.24
C ASN A 63 24.49 -13.66 0.52
N LEU A 64 25.42 -12.91 1.13
CA LEU A 64 26.01 -11.69 0.56
C LEU A 64 26.61 -11.90 -0.84
N LYS A 65 27.23 -13.05 -1.08
CA LYS A 65 27.81 -13.40 -2.41
C LYS A 65 26.75 -13.42 -3.52
N TYR A 66 25.50 -13.74 -3.19
CA TYR A 66 24.39 -13.79 -4.16
C TYR A 66 23.82 -12.40 -4.49
N ARG A 67 24.35 -11.33 -3.91
CA ARG A 67 24.12 -9.97 -4.40
C ARG A 67 24.80 -9.73 -5.73
N ASN A 68 25.81 -10.52 -6.09
CA ASN A 68 26.33 -10.58 -7.45
C ASN A 68 25.30 -11.29 -8.36
N PRO A 69 24.79 -10.65 -9.44
CA PRO A 69 23.78 -11.23 -10.32
C PRO A 69 24.21 -12.56 -10.96
N PHE A 70 25.49 -12.75 -11.26
CA PHE A 70 25.98 -14.00 -11.83
C PHE A 70 26.05 -15.12 -10.80
N GLU A 71 26.52 -14.83 -9.59
CA GLU A 71 26.55 -15.81 -8.49
C GLU A 71 25.14 -16.27 -8.12
N LEU A 72 24.17 -15.33 -8.10
CA LEU A 72 22.76 -15.65 -7.88
C LEU A 72 22.22 -16.58 -8.98
N ASN A 73 22.44 -16.23 -10.25
CA ASN A 73 22.01 -17.04 -11.38
C ASN A 73 22.61 -18.46 -11.32
N ASP A 74 23.91 -18.56 -11.09
CA ASP A 74 24.63 -19.82 -11.00
C ASP A 74 24.16 -20.68 -9.84
N TYR A 75 23.92 -20.06 -8.68
CA TYR A 75 23.40 -20.75 -7.52
C TYR A 75 22.01 -21.34 -7.77
N VAL A 76 21.11 -20.55 -8.36
CA VAL A 76 19.76 -21.01 -8.70
C VAL A 76 19.84 -22.22 -9.65
N LEU A 77 20.64 -22.13 -10.72
CA LEU A 77 20.78 -23.22 -11.68
C LEU A 77 21.39 -24.50 -11.09
N LYS A 78 22.38 -24.36 -10.21
CA LYS A 78 23.04 -25.48 -9.53
C LYS A 78 22.14 -26.13 -8.45
N SER A 79 21.23 -25.38 -7.87
CA SER A 79 20.31 -25.83 -6.83
C SER A 79 19.06 -26.53 -7.37
N CYS A 80 18.83 -26.50 -8.69
CA CYS A 80 17.69 -27.16 -9.31
C CYS A 80 17.77 -28.68 -9.18
N SER A 81 16.75 -29.29 -8.62
CA SER A 81 16.49 -30.72 -8.75
C SER A 81 16.14 -31.05 -10.21
N LYS A 82 16.58 -32.24 -10.67
CA LYS A 82 16.24 -32.75 -11.99
C LYS A 82 14.80 -33.24 -12.09
N GLU A 83 14.17 -33.50 -10.93
CA GLU A 83 12.82 -34.02 -10.86
C GLU A 83 11.85 -32.97 -10.33
N GLY A 84 10.79 -32.69 -11.07
CA GLY A 84 9.71 -31.79 -10.70
C GLY A 84 10.01 -30.31 -10.84
N MET A 85 9.06 -29.49 -10.42
CA MET A 85 9.18 -28.03 -10.39
C MET A 85 10.01 -27.58 -9.19
N ASN A 86 10.91 -26.63 -9.41
CA ASN A 86 11.72 -25.99 -8.36
C ASN A 86 11.16 -24.61 -8.04
N TYR A 87 10.89 -24.34 -6.78
CA TYR A 87 10.32 -23.08 -6.27
C TYR A 87 11.42 -22.29 -5.59
N PHE A 88 11.73 -21.13 -6.13
CA PHE A 88 12.74 -20.25 -5.55
C PHE A 88 12.09 -19.04 -4.91
N PHE A 89 12.33 -18.85 -3.62
CA PHE A 89 11.90 -17.70 -2.84
C PHE A 89 13.10 -16.81 -2.57
N ILE A 90 13.17 -15.67 -3.23
CA ILE A 90 14.30 -14.72 -3.10
C ILE A 90 13.79 -13.46 -2.41
N ASP A 91 14.22 -13.23 -1.19
CA ASP A 91 13.81 -12.09 -0.37
C ASP A 91 14.76 -10.90 -0.58
N GLU A 92 14.18 -9.68 -0.58
CA GLU A 92 14.89 -8.39 -0.76
C GLU A 92 15.73 -8.35 -2.06
N ILE A 93 15.14 -8.75 -3.20
CA ILE A 93 15.82 -8.87 -4.51
C ILE A 93 16.51 -7.57 -4.96
N GLN A 94 16.06 -6.40 -4.48
CA GLN A 94 16.67 -5.10 -4.78
C GLN A 94 18.09 -4.96 -4.20
N LEU A 95 18.53 -5.88 -3.35
CA LEU A 95 19.91 -5.92 -2.84
C LEU A 95 20.88 -6.53 -3.84
N VAL A 96 20.40 -7.12 -4.92
CA VAL A 96 21.27 -7.55 -6.03
C VAL A 96 21.87 -6.33 -6.70
N ASP A 97 23.19 -6.33 -6.83
CA ASP A 97 23.93 -5.24 -7.42
C ASP A 97 23.61 -5.06 -8.91
N SER A 98 23.58 -3.81 -9.35
CA SER A 98 23.65 -3.49 -10.77
C SER A 98 25.12 -3.38 -11.17
N ILE A 99 25.54 -4.15 -12.16
CA ILE A 99 26.94 -4.16 -12.62
C ILE A 99 27.05 -3.80 -14.10
N VAL A 100 28.16 -3.20 -14.49
CA VAL A 100 28.47 -2.96 -15.90
C VAL A 100 28.62 -4.32 -16.58
N ASN A 101 28.13 -4.44 -17.83
CA ASN A 101 28.24 -5.68 -18.59
C ASN A 101 29.71 -6.16 -18.63
N PRO A 102 30.03 -7.35 -18.11
CA PRO A 102 31.41 -7.85 -18.05
C PRO A 102 32.14 -7.93 -19.39
N ALA A 103 31.39 -8.02 -20.47
CA ALA A 103 32.00 -7.95 -21.83
C ALA A 103 32.72 -6.61 -22.10
N LEU A 104 32.30 -5.54 -21.39
CA LEU A 104 32.90 -4.20 -21.50
C LEU A 104 34.00 -3.95 -20.46
N THR A 105 34.13 -4.81 -19.47
CA THR A 105 35.05 -4.64 -18.32
C THR A 105 36.09 -5.73 -18.23
N GLU A 106 36.41 -6.41 -19.37
CA GLU A 106 37.36 -7.53 -19.42
C GLU A 106 37.06 -8.62 -18.39
N GLY A 107 35.78 -8.87 -18.12
CA GLY A 107 35.31 -9.83 -17.11
C GLY A 107 35.37 -9.34 -15.66
N LYS A 108 35.78 -8.09 -15.41
CA LYS A 108 35.86 -7.55 -14.03
C LYS A 108 34.47 -7.19 -13.49
N TYR A 109 34.30 -7.44 -12.19
CA TYR A 109 33.12 -7.01 -11.44
C TYR A 109 33.20 -5.49 -11.16
N VAL A 110 32.37 -4.71 -11.85
CA VAL A 110 32.32 -3.25 -11.72
C VAL A 110 30.89 -2.83 -11.48
N LEU A 111 30.63 -2.15 -10.35
CA LEU A 111 29.30 -1.61 -10.02
C LEU A 111 28.90 -0.56 -11.05
N ALA A 112 27.69 -0.67 -11.57
CA ALA A 112 27.13 0.30 -12.51
C ALA A 112 26.80 1.62 -11.81
N LYS A 113 27.06 2.74 -12.49
CA LYS A 113 26.72 4.08 -12.04
C LYS A 113 25.42 4.56 -12.69
N LYS A 114 24.86 5.63 -12.13
CA LYS A 114 23.70 6.30 -12.73
C LYS A 114 24.09 6.85 -14.11
N GLY A 115 23.39 6.37 -15.16
CA GLY A 115 23.66 6.76 -16.55
C GLY A 115 24.34 5.66 -17.39
N ASP A 116 24.86 4.57 -16.77
CA ASP A 116 25.37 3.44 -17.52
C ASP A 116 24.22 2.73 -18.24
N THR A 117 24.33 2.57 -19.55
CA THR A 117 23.31 1.96 -20.42
C THR A 117 23.48 0.44 -20.55
N GLU A 118 24.73 -0.03 -20.56
CA GLU A 118 25.10 -1.44 -20.69
C GLU A 118 25.34 -2.04 -19.29
N LYS A 119 24.25 -2.36 -18.59
CA LYS A 119 24.30 -2.94 -17.24
C LYS A 119 23.52 -4.25 -17.15
N VAL A 120 23.95 -5.11 -16.23
CA VAL A 120 23.24 -6.32 -15.81
C VAL A 120 22.62 -6.05 -14.46
N THR A 121 21.34 -6.34 -14.32
CA THR A 121 20.54 -6.09 -13.12
C THR A 121 19.87 -7.38 -12.63
N PHE A 122 19.21 -7.35 -11.48
CA PHE A 122 18.41 -8.48 -11.02
C PHE A 122 17.28 -8.84 -12.02
N VAL A 123 16.80 -7.87 -12.81
CA VAL A 123 15.75 -8.13 -13.82
C VAL A 123 16.22 -9.10 -14.87
N ASP A 124 17.48 -8.93 -15.35
CA ASP A 124 18.07 -9.84 -16.34
C ASP A 124 18.17 -11.26 -15.79
N VAL A 125 18.57 -11.40 -14.51
CA VAL A 125 18.65 -12.70 -13.82
C VAL A 125 17.27 -13.35 -13.73
N ILE A 126 16.28 -12.61 -13.23
CA ILE A 126 14.93 -13.12 -13.03
C ILE A 126 14.26 -13.52 -14.35
N LEU A 127 14.39 -12.68 -15.39
CA LEU A 127 13.87 -12.99 -16.73
C LEU A 127 14.61 -14.15 -17.40
N GLY A 128 15.93 -14.27 -17.19
CA GLY A 128 16.72 -15.38 -17.68
C GLY A 128 16.29 -16.72 -17.06
N LEU A 129 16.14 -16.74 -15.74
CA LEU A 129 15.72 -17.91 -14.98
C LEU A 129 14.25 -18.29 -15.24
N SER A 130 13.35 -17.32 -15.40
CA SER A 130 11.92 -17.61 -15.67
C SER A 130 11.66 -18.29 -17.02
N ARG A 131 12.65 -18.34 -17.92
CA ARG A 131 12.56 -19.07 -19.19
C ARG A 131 12.84 -20.58 -19.04
N LYS A 132 13.19 -21.03 -17.85
CA LYS A 132 13.43 -22.45 -17.56
C LYS A 132 12.13 -23.10 -17.14
N ASP A 133 11.73 -24.16 -17.84
CA ASP A 133 10.44 -24.83 -17.65
C ASP A 133 10.26 -25.47 -16.27
N ASN A 134 11.35 -25.74 -15.55
CA ASN A 134 11.34 -26.39 -14.24
C ASN A 134 11.62 -25.40 -13.07
N ILE A 135 11.52 -24.08 -13.31
CA ILE A 135 11.75 -23.05 -12.28
C ILE A 135 10.51 -22.18 -12.13
N ASP A 136 10.04 -22.03 -10.89
CA ASP A 136 9.00 -21.10 -10.52
C ASP A 136 9.55 -20.09 -9.49
N LEU A 137 9.60 -18.81 -9.88
CA LEU A 137 10.30 -17.75 -9.14
C LEU A 137 9.33 -16.86 -8.37
N TYR A 138 9.67 -16.61 -7.12
CA TYR A 138 8.98 -15.68 -6.21
C TYR A 138 10.01 -14.75 -5.60
N VAL A 139 9.89 -13.46 -5.89
CA VAL A 139 10.82 -12.46 -5.37
C VAL A 139 10.07 -11.43 -4.53
N THR A 140 10.70 -10.94 -3.47
CA THR A 140 10.12 -9.85 -2.68
C THR A 140 10.96 -8.59 -2.78
N GLY A 141 10.31 -7.46 -2.52
CA GLY A 141 10.97 -6.18 -2.37
C GLY A 141 10.15 -5.18 -1.56
N SER A 142 10.85 -4.36 -0.80
CA SER A 142 10.24 -3.36 0.09
C SER A 142 10.22 -1.95 -0.49
N ASN A 143 10.59 -1.78 -1.77
CA ASN A 143 10.62 -0.49 -2.44
C ASN A 143 9.82 -0.52 -3.75
N SER A 144 9.02 0.53 -4.00
CA SER A 144 8.24 0.67 -5.23
C SER A 144 9.10 0.87 -6.47
N LYS A 145 10.37 1.23 -6.31
CA LYS A 145 11.31 1.23 -7.47
C LYS A 145 11.44 -0.13 -8.13
N MET A 146 11.09 -1.22 -7.43
CA MET A 146 10.86 -2.53 -8.05
C MET A 146 9.61 -2.59 -8.93
N LEU A 147 8.69 -1.63 -8.77
CA LEU A 147 7.54 -1.39 -9.63
C LEU A 147 7.71 -0.09 -10.41
N SER A 148 8.92 0.54 -10.38
CA SER A 148 9.17 1.75 -11.15
C SER A 148 8.89 1.48 -12.63
N THR A 149 8.51 2.53 -13.34
CA THR A 149 8.22 2.47 -14.77
C THR A 149 9.34 1.76 -15.55
N ASP A 150 10.60 1.94 -15.11
CA ASP A 150 11.76 1.31 -15.71
C ASP A 150 11.75 -0.21 -15.52
N ILE A 151 11.51 -0.71 -14.30
CA ILE A 151 11.48 -2.16 -14.02
C ILE A 151 10.23 -2.82 -14.61
N VAL A 152 9.06 -2.18 -14.50
CA VAL A 152 7.84 -2.66 -15.17
C VAL A 152 8.04 -2.69 -16.69
N THR A 153 8.72 -1.68 -17.24
CA THR A 153 9.07 -1.63 -18.67
C THR A 153 10.09 -2.70 -19.03
N GLU A 154 11.09 -2.97 -18.17
CA GLU A 154 12.08 -4.04 -18.36
C GLU A 154 11.43 -5.43 -18.27
N PHE A 155 10.52 -5.65 -17.33
CA PHE A 155 9.73 -6.89 -17.29
C PHE A 155 8.74 -7.00 -18.48
N ARG A 156 8.39 -5.90 -19.15
CA ARG A 156 7.53 -5.89 -20.34
C ARG A 156 6.30 -6.79 -20.19
N ASP A 157 5.53 -6.63 -19.11
CA ASP A 157 4.38 -7.46 -18.75
C ASP A 157 4.69 -8.96 -18.50
N LYS A 158 5.97 -9.32 -18.31
CA LYS A 158 6.42 -10.69 -18.04
C LYS A 158 6.60 -11.00 -16.56
N ALA A 159 5.84 -10.35 -15.68
CA ALA A 159 5.85 -10.63 -14.24
C ALA A 159 4.43 -10.55 -13.66
N THR A 160 4.16 -11.38 -12.68
CA THR A 160 2.93 -11.31 -11.89
C THR A 160 3.18 -10.49 -10.63
N ASN A 161 2.62 -9.27 -10.58
CA ASN A 161 2.79 -8.36 -9.45
C ASN A 161 1.74 -8.62 -8.36
N ILE A 162 2.18 -8.80 -7.11
CA ILE A 162 1.32 -9.00 -5.93
C ILE A 162 1.70 -7.96 -4.88
N SER A 163 0.85 -6.96 -4.70
CA SER A 163 1.04 -5.94 -3.66
C SER A 163 0.53 -6.47 -2.32
N ILE A 164 1.45 -6.60 -1.35
CA ILE A 164 1.16 -7.06 0.01
C ILE A 164 0.99 -5.84 0.91
N ARG A 165 -0.14 -5.78 1.60
CA ARG A 165 -0.48 -4.71 2.54
C ARG A 165 -0.35 -5.19 3.97
N PRO A 166 -0.33 -4.32 4.98
CA PRO A 166 -0.57 -4.69 6.38
C PRO A 166 -1.82 -5.58 6.51
N LEU A 167 -2.04 -6.17 7.65
CA LEU A 167 -3.21 -7.01 7.88
C LEU A 167 -4.49 -6.23 7.59
N SER A 168 -5.43 -6.84 6.89
CA SER A 168 -6.80 -6.32 6.81
C SER A 168 -7.47 -6.40 8.18
N PHE A 169 -8.57 -5.67 8.34
CA PHE A 169 -9.34 -5.77 9.58
C PHE A 169 -9.82 -7.20 9.84
N GLU A 170 -10.21 -7.93 8.81
CA GLU A 170 -10.60 -9.34 8.94
C GLU A 170 -9.45 -10.22 9.45
N GLU A 171 -8.25 -10.09 8.87
CA GLU A 171 -7.07 -10.85 9.30
C GLU A 171 -6.67 -10.50 10.74
N PHE A 172 -6.73 -9.22 11.09
CA PHE A 172 -6.51 -8.73 12.45
C PHE A 172 -7.55 -9.29 13.43
N TYR A 173 -8.84 -9.15 13.11
CA TYR A 173 -9.93 -9.58 13.98
C TYR A 173 -9.99 -11.10 14.17
N SER A 174 -9.71 -11.84 13.11
CA SER A 174 -9.62 -13.33 13.18
C SER A 174 -8.53 -13.81 14.13
N TYR A 175 -7.44 -13.04 14.27
CA TYR A 175 -6.37 -13.34 15.22
C TYR A 175 -6.68 -12.85 16.64
N ARG A 176 -7.16 -11.60 16.75
CA ARG A 176 -7.41 -10.94 18.04
C ARG A 176 -8.62 -11.51 18.76
N GLY A 177 -9.72 -11.74 18.06
CA GLY A 177 -11.01 -12.13 18.61
C GLY A 177 -11.68 -11.03 19.49
N GLY A 178 -12.69 -11.41 20.25
CA GLY A 178 -13.40 -10.54 21.19
C GLY A 178 -14.49 -9.69 20.53
N SER A 179 -14.80 -8.52 21.11
CA SER A 179 -15.82 -7.60 20.61
C SER A 179 -15.38 -6.93 19.30
N GLU A 180 -16.27 -6.90 18.29
CA GLU A 180 -16.02 -6.17 17.02
C GLU A 180 -15.75 -4.68 17.28
N THR A 181 -16.50 -4.05 18.21
CA THR A 181 -16.34 -2.63 18.54
C THR A 181 -14.96 -2.35 19.12
N ASP A 182 -14.50 -3.13 20.10
CA ASP A 182 -13.18 -2.95 20.69
C ASP A 182 -12.08 -3.22 19.68
N ALA A 183 -12.28 -4.20 18.79
CA ALA A 183 -11.35 -4.52 17.72
C ALA A 183 -11.22 -3.38 16.70
N ILE A 184 -12.33 -2.73 16.34
CA ILE A 184 -12.33 -1.53 15.48
C ILE A 184 -11.49 -0.41 16.09
N TYR A 185 -11.73 -0.08 17.37
CA TYR A 185 -10.96 0.96 18.05
C TYR A 185 -9.46 0.62 18.16
N GLU A 186 -9.14 -0.63 18.46
CA GLU A 186 -7.75 -1.08 18.54
C GLU A 186 -7.06 -1.02 17.17
N TYR A 187 -7.72 -1.50 16.11
CA TYR A 187 -7.20 -1.46 14.75
C TYR A 187 -7.07 -0.02 14.22
N MET A 188 -8.02 0.84 14.55
CA MET A 188 -8.00 2.26 14.22
C MET A 188 -6.81 2.97 14.89
N MET A 189 -6.49 2.60 16.14
CA MET A 189 -5.39 3.18 16.91
C MET A 189 -4.02 2.64 16.51
N TYR A 190 -3.88 1.31 16.42
CA TYR A 190 -2.58 0.63 16.26
C TYR A 190 -2.35 0.00 14.89
N GLY A 191 -3.35 0.01 14.01
CA GLY A 191 -3.26 -0.52 12.66
C GLY A 191 -3.14 -2.05 12.60
N GLY A 192 -2.71 -2.52 11.42
CA GLY A 192 -2.56 -3.93 11.07
C GLY A 192 -1.11 -4.35 10.77
N MET A 193 -0.09 -3.61 11.24
CA MET A 193 1.29 -4.08 11.08
C MET A 193 1.49 -5.40 11.86
N PRO A 194 1.89 -6.52 11.20
CA PRO A 194 1.83 -7.86 11.80
C PRO A 194 2.52 -7.98 13.16
N LEU A 195 3.74 -7.45 13.28
CA LEU A 195 4.48 -7.53 14.55
C LEU A 195 3.90 -6.61 15.64
N ALA A 196 3.24 -5.51 15.28
CA ALA A 196 2.52 -4.68 16.24
C ALA A 196 1.30 -5.41 16.79
N VAL A 197 0.58 -6.15 15.93
CA VAL A 197 -0.59 -6.94 16.33
C VAL A 197 -0.22 -8.05 17.33
N LEU A 198 0.96 -8.65 17.16
CA LEU A 198 1.46 -9.70 18.06
C LEU A 198 1.96 -9.20 19.42
N LYS A 199 2.17 -7.89 19.59
CA LYS A 199 2.67 -7.32 20.83
C LYS A 199 1.54 -7.06 21.84
N GLU A 200 1.91 -7.03 23.12
CA GLU A 200 1.03 -6.59 24.19
C GLU A 200 0.69 -5.10 24.06
N LYS A 201 -0.46 -4.70 24.58
CA LYS A 201 -1.01 -3.32 24.41
C LYS A 201 -0.01 -2.23 24.80
N GLY A 202 0.74 -2.41 25.90
CA GLY A 202 1.72 -1.44 26.38
C GLY A 202 2.99 -1.31 25.51
N GLU A 203 3.26 -2.29 24.64
CA GLU A 203 4.46 -2.29 23.79
C GLU A 203 4.20 -1.79 22.37
N LYS A 204 2.93 -1.77 21.93
CA LYS A 204 2.55 -1.45 20.55
C LYS A 204 3.02 -0.07 20.11
N GLU A 205 2.81 0.95 20.96
CA GLU A 205 3.18 2.32 20.65
C GLU A 205 4.69 2.47 20.45
N ASN A 206 5.49 1.96 21.38
CA ASN A 206 6.95 2.03 21.29
C ASN A 206 7.46 1.28 20.07
N TYR A 207 6.88 0.11 19.79
CA TYR A 207 7.24 -0.65 18.59
C TYR A 207 6.93 0.12 17.31
N LEU A 208 5.75 0.72 17.19
CA LEU A 208 5.34 1.45 15.99
C LEU A 208 6.15 2.75 15.80
N LYS A 209 6.47 3.48 16.88
CA LYS A 209 7.37 4.65 16.84
C LYS A 209 8.76 4.24 16.34
N ASN A 210 9.35 3.21 16.95
CA ASN A 210 10.65 2.71 16.51
C ASN A 210 10.63 2.19 15.08
N LEU A 211 9.56 1.50 14.67
CA LEU A 211 9.39 1.03 13.30
C LEU A 211 9.36 2.20 12.32
N PHE A 212 8.66 3.27 12.66
CA PHE A 212 8.55 4.44 11.80
C PHE A 212 9.89 5.18 11.68
N ASP A 213 10.48 5.56 12.80
CA ASP A 213 11.67 6.42 12.82
C ASP A 213 12.93 5.66 12.37
N ILE A 214 13.16 4.45 12.91
CA ILE A 214 14.39 3.71 12.65
C ILE A 214 14.34 2.95 11.32
N THR A 215 13.16 2.50 10.91
CA THR A 215 13.06 1.69 9.68
C THR A 215 12.71 2.55 8.48
N TYR A 216 11.56 3.23 8.50
CA TYR A 216 11.09 3.89 7.26
C TYR A 216 11.83 5.18 6.97
N ILE A 217 12.04 6.06 7.94
CA ILE A 217 12.78 7.31 7.71
C ILE A 217 14.22 6.99 7.31
N ARG A 218 14.86 6.06 8.01
CA ARG A 218 16.22 5.65 7.68
C ARG A 218 16.33 5.02 6.29
N ASP A 219 15.43 4.10 5.93
CA ASP A 219 15.41 3.48 4.61
C ASP A 219 15.22 4.53 3.50
N ILE A 220 14.36 5.54 3.71
CA ILE A 220 14.16 6.64 2.77
C ILE A 220 15.43 7.47 2.61
N LEU A 221 16.10 7.81 3.71
CA LEU A 221 17.34 8.59 3.69
C LEU A 221 18.46 7.84 2.97
N GLU A 222 18.72 6.59 3.36
CA GLU A 222 19.78 5.75 2.79
C GLU A 222 19.54 5.48 1.29
N HIS A 223 18.30 5.13 0.93
CA HIS A 223 17.96 4.79 -0.44
C HIS A 223 18.02 5.98 -1.41
N ASN A 224 17.71 7.18 -0.94
CA ASN A 224 17.75 8.38 -1.76
C ASN A 224 19.04 9.20 -1.58
N HIS A 225 20.03 8.63 -0.87
CA HIS A 225 21.32 9.28 -0.57
C HIS A 225 21.16 10.67 0.06
N LEU A 226 20.14 10.81 0.94
CA LEU A 226 19.88 12.04 1.64
C LEU A 226 20.64 12.08 2.96
N MET A 227 21.19 13.24 3.30
CA MET A 227 21.58 13.50 4.67
C MET A 227 20.32 13.62 5.55
N LYS A 228 20.45 13.39 6.86
CA LYS A 228 19.33 13.59 7.80
C LYS A 228 18.75 14.99 7.57
N SER A 229 17.48 15.05 7.20
CA SER A 229 16.80 16.28 6.83
C SER A 229 15.65 16.54 7.80
N GLU A 230 15.77 17.61 8.60
CA GLU A 230 14.68 18.09 9.45
C GLU A 230 13.44 18.44 8.61
N ALA A 231 13.65 18.92 7.38
CA ALA A 231 12.56 19.22 6.46
C ALA A 231 11.78 17.98 6.04
N LEU A 232 12.46 16.85 5.79
CA LEU A 232 11.77 15.58 5.48
C LEU A 232 10.89 15.14 6.67
N ASP A 233 11.43 15.26 7.87
CA ASP A 233 10.76 14.89 9.10
C ASP A 233 9.53 15.75 9.36
N GLU A 234 9.65 17.09 9.24
CA GLU A 234 8.53 18.02 9.41
C GLU A 234 7.45 17.84 8.33
N ILE A 235 7.85 17.63 7.06
CA ILE A 235 6.89 17.33 5.99
C ILE A 235 6.14 16.03 6.26
N CYS A 236 6.81 15.02 6.79
CA CYS A 236 6.15 13.78 7.20
C CYS A 236 5.09 14.04 8.29
N THR A 237 5.39 14.92 9.26
CA THR A 237 4.44 15.33 10.30
C THR A 237 3.22 16.03 9.70
N ILE A 238 3.45 16.99 8.79
CA ILE A 238 2.38 17.70 8.09
C ILE A 238 1.50 16.71 7.30
N LEU A 239 2.12 15.78 6.55
CA LEU A 239 1.39 14.75 5.82
C LEU A 239 0.55 13.85 6.73
N SER A 240 1.05 13.56 7.93
CA SER A 240 0.32 12.76 8.93
C SER A 240 -0.90 13.51 9.48
N GLN A 241 -0.79 14.82 9.69
CA GLN A 241 -1.88 15.69 10.15
C GLN A 241 -2.93 15.92 9.06
N GLU A 242 -2.51 16.13 7.82
CA GLU A 242 -3.37 16.41 6.66
C GLU A 242 -3.86 15.13 5.95
N CYS A 243 -3.66 13.94 6.55
CA CYS A 243 -4.07 12.67 5.98
C CYS A 243 -5.57 12.69 5.64
N GLY A 244 -5.94 12.27 4.43
CA GLY A 244 -7.32 12.29 3.95
C GLY A 244 -7.82 13.67 3.48
N GLN A 245 -7.02 14.73 3.53
CA GLN A 245 -7.40 16.04 3.01
C GLN A 245 -6.87 16.27 1.58
N LEU A 246 -7.58 17.12 0.82
CA LEU A 246 -7.14 17.51 -0.51
C LEU A 246 -6.03 18.54 -0.44
N PHE A 247 -4.84 18.17 -0.88
CA PHE A 247 -3.72 19.10 -0.99
C PHE A 247 -2.81 18.84 -2.22
N ASN A 248 -1.83 19.69 -2.40
CA ASN A 248 -0.73 19.54 -3.34
C ASN A 248 0.58 20.01 -2.70
N ALA A 249 1.71 19.79 -3.36
CA ALA A 249 3.02 20.13 -2.84
C ALA A 249 3.15 21.62 -2.44
N LYS A 250 2.43 22.53 -3.13
CA LYS A 250 2.42 23.95 -2.76
C LYS A 250 1.76 24.19 -1.41
N LYS A 251 0.58 23.59 -1.14
CA LYS A 251 -0.08 23.71 0.17
C LYS A 251 0.80 23.19 1.30
N ILE A 252 1.51 22.08 1.08
CA ILE A 252 2.45 21.51 2.06
C ILE A 252 3.64 22.46 2.28
N ALA A 253 4.22 23.03 1.21
CA ALA A 253 5.28 24.03 1.33
C ALA A 253 4.82 25.27 2.11
N ASP A 254 3.60 25.74 1.86
CA ASP A 254 3.01 26.87 2.59
C ASP A 254 2.79 26.53 4.08
N SER A 255 2.36 25.31 4.40
CA SER A 255 2.21 24.82 5.78
C SER A 255 3.58 24.68 6.47
N TYR A 256 4.57 24.12 5.78
CA TYR A 256 5.96 24.05 6.27
C TYR A 256 6.50 25.43 6.63
N GLN A 257 6.40 26.40 5.71
CA GLN A 257 6.85 27.78 5.96
C GLN A 257 6.12 28.44 7.13
N ARG A 258 4.83 28.16 7.32
CA ARG A 258 4.04 28.70 8.44
C ARG A 258 4.52 28.16 9.79
N ILE A 259 4.91 26.88 9.85
CA ILE A 259 5.36 26.19 11.07
C ILE A 259 6.81 26.53 11.38
N THR A 260 7.72 26.32 10.43
CA THR A 260 9.18 26.44 10.65
C THR A 260 9.72 27.85 10.46
N LYS A 261 8.96 28.76 9.80
CA LYS A 261 9.39 30.07 9.31
C LYS A 261 10.44 30.01 8.19
N GLU A 262 10.77 28.83 7.71
CA GLU A 262 11.70 28.59 6.60
C GLU A 262 10.95 28.33 5.30
N LYS A 263 11.56 28.67 4.18
CA LYS A 263 11.02 28.37 2.86
C LYS A 263 11.54 27.04 2.37
N ILE A 264 10.66 26.25 1.78
CA ILE A 264 11.01 25.03 1.06
C ILE A 264 10.48 25.11 -0.38
N ASP A 265 11.27 24.60 -1.31
CA ASP A 265 10.85 24.55 -2.71
C ASP A 265 9.77 23.47 -2.93
N LYS A 266 8.80 23.77 -3.77
CA LYS A 266 7.69 22.87 -4.11
C LYS A 266 8.19 21.55 -4.71
N ASP A 267 9.27 21.57 -5.49
CA ASP A 267 9.80 20.38 -6.13
C ASP A 267 10.49 19.46 -5.10
N THR A 268 11.15 20.05 -4.08
CA THR A 268 11.66 19.32 -2.93
C THR A 268 10.52 18.62 -2.17
N VAL A 269 9.41 19.31 -1.91
CA VAL A 269 8.23 18.69 -1.27
C VAL A 269 7.66 17.56 -2.14
N THR A 270 7.59 17.77 -3.44
CA THR A 270 7.14 16.72 -4.39
C THR A 270 8.03 15.48 -4.29
N ASN A 271 9.36 15.66 -4.30
CA ASN A 271 10.31 14.55 -4.17
C ASN A 271 10.14 13.82 -2.84
N TYR A 272 9.93 14.54 -1.72
CA TYR A 272 9.71 13.89 -0.43
C TYR A 272 8.41 13.08 -0.40
N ILE A 273 7.33 13.58 -1.00
CA ILE A 273 6.08 12.81 -1.13
C ILE A 273 6.33 11.54 -1.95
N GLU A 274 7.06 11.63 -3.07
CA GLU A 274 7.38 10.45 -3.89
C GLU A 274 8.26 9.45 -3.10
N TYR A 275 9.20 9.90 -2.27
CA TYR A 275 9.99 8.99 -1.44
C TYR A 275 9.14 8.21 -0.43
N PHE A 276 8.14 8.84 0.19
CA PHE A 276 7.19 8.14 1.07
C PHE A 276 6.29 7.17 0.29
N LYS A 277 5.93 7.49 -0.94
CA LYS A 277 5.18 6.58 -1.83
C LYS A 277 6.06 5.42 -2.27
N ASP A 278 7.32 5.69 -2.61
CA ASP A 278 8.30 4.68 -2.98
C ASP A 278 8.61 3.69 -1.85
N ALA A 279 8.54 4.13 -0.62
CA ALA A 279 8.63 3.26 0.56
C ALA A 279 7.30 2.57 0.92
N PHE A 280 6.24 2.73 0.10
CA PHE A 280 4.88 2.25 0.39
C PHE A 280 4.29 2.77 1.71
N VAL A 281 4.84 3.83 2.29
CA VAL A 281 4.32 4.45 3.51
C VAL A 281 3.04 5.24 3.20
N LEU A 282 3.02 5.90 2.03
CA LEU A 282 1.88 6.67 1.54
C LEU A 282 1.30 6.06 0.26
N SER A 283 -0.01 6.18 0.13
CA SER A 283 -0.75 5.95 -1.11
C SER A 283 -1.52 7.21 -1.49
N GLU A 284 -1.74 7.44 -2.78
CA GLU A 284 -2.50 8.58 -3.27
C GLU A 284 -3.86 8.18 -3.85
N ALA A 285 -4.88 9.01 -3.60
CA ALA A 285 -6.16 8.95 -4.26
C ALA A 285 -6.33 10.18 -5.15
N ASN A 286 -6.48 9.93 -6.46
CA ASN A 286 -6.65 10.98 -7.45
C ASN A 286 -8.05 11.56 -7.38
N ARG A 287 -8.22 12.83 -7.73
CA ARG A 287 -9.55 13.40 -7.94
C ARG A 287 -10.17 12.88 -9.23
N TYR A 288 -11.41 12.43 -9.12
CA TYR A 288 -12.20 11.93 -10.22
C TYR A 288 -13.45 12.80 -10.42
N ASP A 289 -13.57 13.39 -11.60
CA ASP A 289 -14.79 14.09 -11.99
C ASP A 289 -15.89 13.06 -12.27
N VAL A 290 -16.84 12.99 -11.35
CA VAL A 290 -17.93 12.00 -11.41
C VAL A 290 -18.81 12.18 -12.65
N LYS A 291 -19.04 13.44 -13.07
CA LYS A 291 -19.84 13.77 -14.26
C LYS A 291 -19.04 13.64 -15.55
N GLY A 292 -17.81 14.15 -15.57
CA GLY A 292 -16.90 14.07 -16.71
C GLY A 292 -16.23 12.69 -16.88
N LYS A 293 -16.37 11.79 -15.88
CA LYS A 293 -15.82 10.42 -15.86
C LYS A 293 -14.32 10.36 -16.15
N ARG A 294 -13.53 11.28 -15.61
CA ARG A 294 -12.08 11.39 -15.81
C ARG A 294 -11.37 11.89 -14.57
N ASN A 295 -10.08 11.57 -14.45
CA ASN A 295 -9.23 12.15 -13.41
C ASN A 295 -8.94 13.62 -13.72
N ILE A 296 -8.94 14.48 -12.69
CA ILE A 296 -8.77 15.92 -12.82
C ILE A 296 -7.85 16.53 -11.76
N GLY A 297 -7.10 17.54 -12.20
CA GLY A 297 -6.38 18.46 -11.33
C GLY A 297 -5.16 17.89 -10.63
N ALA A 298 -4.45 18.79 -9.94
CA ALA A 298 -3.22 18.48 -9.19
C ALA A 298 -3.47 18.21 -7.69
N LEU A 299 -4.69 18.45 -7.19
CA LEU A 299 -5.04 18.14 -5.81
C LEU A 299 -5.32 16.66 -5.67
N ARG A 300 -4.78 16.04 -4.63
CA ARG A 300 -4.93 14.62 -4.30
C ARG A 300 -5.16 14.48 -2.80
N LYS A 301 -5.74 13.36 -2.39
CA LYS A 301 -5.67 12.92 -0.99
C LYS A 301 -4.56 11.89 -0.85
N TYR A 302 -3.89 11.92 0.30
CA TYR A 302 -2.87 10.93 0.64
C TYR A 302 -3.26 10.21 1.91
N TYR A 303 -3.02 8.91 1.93
CA TYR A 303 -3.34 8.02 3.05
C TYR A 303 -2.11 7.22 3.43
N PHE A 304 -1.86 7.10 4.72
CA PHE A 304 -0.86 6.17 5.23
C PHE A 304 -1.30 4.72 4.97
N ALA A 305 -0.35 3.86 4.67
CA ALA A 305 -0.61 2.43 4.45
C ALA A 305 -1.19 1.73 5.69
N ASP A 306 -1.04 2.36 6.86
CA ASP A 306 -1.49 1.83 8.15
C ASP A 306 -1.73 2.97 9.15
N ASN A 307 -2.85 2.91 9.88
CA ASN A 307 -3.19 3.92 10.88
C ASN A 307 -2.20 3.96 12.05
N GLY A 308 -1.69 2.80 12.48
CA GLY A 308 -0.72 2.73 13.56
C GLY A 308 0.57 3.47 13.24
N LEU A 309 1.01 3.43 11.98
CA LEU A 309 2.17 4.19 11.50
C LEU A 309 1.91 5.70 11.50
N ARG A 310 0.74 6.13 11.01
CA ARG A 310 0.32 7.54 11.08
C ARG A 310 0.29 8.04 12.52
N ASN A 311 -0.39 7.28 13.40
CA ASN A 311 -0.55 7.65 14.80
C ASN A 311 0.79 7.65 15.56
N ALA A 312 1.69 6.73 15.25
CA ALA A 312 3.05 6.71 15.78
C ALA A 312 3.81 8.00 15.45
N ARG A 313 3.69 8.49 14.20
CA ARG A 313 4.29 9.78 13.80
C ARG A 313 3.73 10.97 14.57
N LEU A 314 2.46 10.91 14.94
CA LEU A 314 1.77 11.91 15.77
C LEU A 314 1.86 11.62 17.28
N ASN A 315 2.77 10.74 17.72
CA ASN A 315 2.96 10.33 19.11
C ASN A 315 1.69 9.80 19.78
N PHE A 316 0.77 9.20 18.98
CA PHE A 316 -0.54 8.73 19.45
C PHE A 316 -1.36 9.83 20.13
N ALA A 317 -1.04 11.10 19.89
CA ALA A 317 -1.88 12.21 20.27
C ALA A 317 -3.29 12.01 19.66
N TYR A 318 -4.33 12.32 20.42
CA TYR A 318 -5.72 12.07 20.02
C TYR A 318 -5.96 12.68 18.63
N GLY A 319 -6.16 11.82 17.64
CA GLY A 319 -6.38 12.21 16.26
C GLY A 319 -7.86 12.36 15.91
N ASP A 320 -8.14 12.94 14.76
CA ASP A 320 -9.50 12.99 14.22
C ASP A 320 -9.96 11.56 13.87
N GLU A 321 -10.98 11.07 14.61
CA GLU A 321 -11.59 9.75 14.41
C GLU A 321 -12.08 9.59 12.96
N GLY A 322 -12.64 10.66 12.38
CA GLY A 322 -13.11 10.65 11.00
C GLY A 322 -11.96 10.37 10.00
N GLN A 323 -10.80 11.01 10.19
CA GLN A 323 -9.62 10.76 9.33
C GLN A 323 -9.09 9.33 9.48
N MET A 324 -9.07 8.78 10.70
CA MET A 324 -8.63 7.40 10.94
C MET A 324 -9.59 6.40 10.31
N LEU A 325 -10.90 6.65 10.41
CA LEU A 325 -11.93 5.83 9.77
C LEU A 325 -11.82 5.87 8.25
N GLU A 326 -11.66 7.07 7.68
CA GLU A 326 -11.50 7.26 6.24
C GLU A 326 -10.26 6.53 5.71
N THR A 327 -9.13 6.64 6.43
CA THR A 327 -7.90 5.91 6.09
C THR A 327 -8.10 4.39 6.14
N MET A 328 -8.81 3.89 7.15
CA MET A 328 -9.13 2.47 7.30
C MET A 328 -9.98 1.96 6.13
N VAL A 329 -11.05 2.67 5.78
CA VAL A 329 -11.91 2.32 4.64
C VAL A 329 -11.12 2.36 3.33
N TYR A 330 -10.29 3.37 3.12
CA TYR A 330 -9.43 3.47 1.94
C TYR A 330 -8.51 2.26 1.79
N ASN A 331 -7.79 1.91 2.85
CA ASN A 331 -6.85 0.78 2.83
C ASN A 331 -7.55 -0.56 2.62
N GLU A 332 -8.71 -0.77 3.21
CA GLU A 332 -9.50 -1.98 3.02
C GLU A 332 -10.03 -2.10 1.59
N LEU A 333 -10.51 -1.02 0.99
CA LEU A 333 -10.91 -1.01 -0.41
C LEU A 333 -9.75 -1.43 -1.33
N LEU A 334 -8.55 -0.89 -1.09
CA LEU A 334 -7.36 -1.28 -1.84
C LEU A 334 -6.95 -2.74 -1.58
N TYR A 335 -7.07 -3.22 -0.33
CA TYR A 335 -6.80 -4.62 0.02
C TYR A 335 -7.73 -5.56 -0.76
N HIS A 336 -8.99 -5.21 -0.90
CA HIS A 336 -9.98 -5.95 -1.67
C HIS A 336 -9.87 -5.75 -3.20
N GLY A 337 -8.87 -5.00 -3.68
CA GLY A 337 -8.57 -4.82 -5.10
C GLY A 337 -9.45 -3.79 -5.82
N TYR A 338 -10.06 -2.87 -5.09
CA TYR A 338 -10.73 -1.72 -5.70
C TYR A 338 -9.71 -0.67 -6.14
N THR A 339 -9.97 -0.02 -7.27
CA THR A 339 -9.37 1.26 -7.61
C THR A 339 -10.17 2.34 -6.89
N VAL A 340 -9.50 3.20 -6.12
CA VAL A 340 -10.13 4.18 -5.25
C VAL A 340 -9.70 5.59 -5.66
N ASN A 341 -10.68 6.46 -5.91
CA ASN A 341 -10.47 7.86 -6.23
C ASN A 341 -11.36 8.74 -5.35
N VAL A 342 -11.01 10.02 -5.18
CA VAL A 342 -11.87 11.02 -4.55
C VAL A 342 -12.87 11.55 -5.58
N GLY A 343 -14.16 11.40 -5.33
CA GLY A 343 -15.20 11.90 -6.23
C GLY A 343 -15.38 13.41 -6.10
N THR A 344 -15.42 14.13 -7.23
CA THR A 344 -15.73 15.56 -7.21
C THR A 344 -16.63 15.91 -8.40
N PHE A 345 -17.50 16.89 -8.21
CA PHE A 345 -18.31 17.45 -9.30
C PHE A 345 -18.84 18.84 -8.97
N GLU A 346 -19.11 19.62 -10.00
CA GLU A 346 -19.75 20.92 -9.86
C GLU A 346 -21.25 20.83 -10.16
N LYS A 347 -22.04 21.57 -9.38
CA LYS A 347 -23.47 21.80 -9.62
C LYS A 347 -23.80 23.27 -9.47
N VAL A 348 -24.60 23.80 -10.40
CA VAL A 348 -25.14 25.16 -10.28
C VAL A 348 -26.38 25.10 -9.40
N GLU A 349 -26.38 25.85 -8.31
CA GLU A 349 -27.49 25.96 -7.37
C GLU A 349 -27.90 27.43 -7.21
N LYS A 350 -29.16 27.68 -6.86
CA LYS A 350 -29.60 29.03 -6.49
C LYS A 350 -29.25 29.29 -5.03
N ASN A 351 -28.59 30.39 -4.75
CA ASN A 351 -28.34 30.82 -3.37
C ASN A 351 -29.65 31.40 -2.73
N LYS A 352 -29.59 31.82 -1.46
CA LYS A 352 -30.72 32.40 -0.75
C LYS A 352 -31.30 33.68 -1.38
N LEU A 353 -30.54 34.32 -2.28
CA LEU A 353 -30.90 35.52 -3.03
C LEU A 353 -31.35 35.19 -4.47
N GLY A 354 -31.58 33.92 -4.79
CA GLY A 354 -32.01 33.47 -6.13
C GLY A 354 -30.92 33.49 -7.21
N LYS A 355 -29.69 33.93 -6.91
CA LYS A 355 -28.55 33.97 -7.85
C LYS A 355 -27.98 32.58 -8.06
N SER A 356 -27.66 32.24 -9.33
CA SER A 356 -26.96 31.00 -9.68
C SER A 356 -25.52 31.02 -9.17
N VAL A 357 -25.13 30.04 -8.36
CA VAL A 357 -23.79 29.88 -7.81
C VAL A 357 -23.30 28.49 -8.13
N LYS A 358 -22.07 28.36 -8.61
CA LYS A 358 -21.41 27.06 -8.76
C LYS A 358 -21.00 26.55 -7.38
N LYS A 359 -21.36 25.34 -7.06
CA LYS A 359 -21.00 24.65 -5.83
C LYS A 359 -20.25 23.38 -6.15
N ASN A 360 -19.10 23.21 -5.49
CA ASN A 360 -18.29 22.00 -5.55
C ASN A 360 -18.78 21.01 -4.50
N TYR A 361 -18.91 19.77 -4.91
CA TYR A 361 -19.25 18.63 -4.07
C TYR A 361 -18.10 17.64 -4.09
N GLU A 362 -17.90 16.99 -2.96
CA GLU A 362 -16.92 15.93 -2.78
C GLU A 362 -17.62 14.65 -2.33
N ILE A 363 -17.12 13.52 -2.77
CA ILE A 363 -17.45 12.17 -2.32
C ILE A 363 -16.12 11.56 -1.89
N ASP A 364 -16.04 11.06 -0.66
CA ASP A 364 -14.79 10.56 -0.10
C ASP A 364 -14.17 9.52 -1.02
N PHE A 365 -14.95 8.53 -1.47
CA PHE A 365 -14.44 7.51 -2.39
C PHE A 365 -15.39 7.18 -3.53
N VAL A 366 -14.81 7.10 -4.72
CA VAL A 366 -15.34 6.40 -5.89
C VAL A 366 -14.56 5.11 -6.01
N ALA A 367 -15.12 4.00 -5.55
CA ALA A 367 -14.51 2.69 -5.54
C ALA A 367 -14.97 1.87 -6.75
N LYS A 368 -14.01 1.33 -7.55
CA LYS A 368 -14.29 0.53 -8.75
C LYS A 368 -13.54 -0.78 -8.74
N LYS A 369 -14.24 -1.89 -9.07
CA LYS A 369 -13.66 -3.22 -9.25
C LYS A 369 -14.45 -4.00 -10.29
N GLY A 370 -13.87 -4.21 -11.47
CA GLY A 370 -14.59 -4.78 -12.61
C GLY A 370 -15.82 -3.92 -12.96
N ILE A 371 -17.00 -4.54 -12.96
CA ILE A 371 -18.29 -3.86 -13.24
C ILE A 371 -18.88 -3.16 -12.01
N ARG A 372 -18.36 -3.44 -10.82
CA ARG A 372 -18.86 -2.85 -9.56
C ARG A 372 -18.32 -1.43 -9.40
N GLN A 373 -19.20 -0.51 -9.06
CA GLN A 373 -18.84 0.86 -8.69
C GLN A 373 -19.70 1.32 -7.53
N TYR A 374 -19.05 1.95 -6.55
CA TYR A 374 -19.69 2.51 -5.36
C TYR A 374 -19.27 3.96 -5.13
N TYR A 375 -20.19 4.77 -4.62
CA TYR A 375 -19.88 6.05 -3.98
C TYR A 375 -19.96 5.88 -2.48
N ILE A 376 -18.88 6.19 -1.78
CA ILE A 376 -18.75 5.93 -0.36
C ILE A 376 -18.43 7.24 0.35
N GLN A 377 -19.22 7.58 1.37
CA GLN A 377 -18.93 8.59 2.39
C GLN A 377 -18.59 7.89 3.69
N VAL A 378 -17.66 8.47 4.45
CA VAL A 378 -17.22 7.94 5.74
C VAL A 378 -17.44 9.00 6.81
N SER A 379 -18.15 8.65 7.87
CA SER A 379 -18.43 9.57 8.97
C SER A 379 -18.34 8.85 10.31
N SER A 380 -17.80 9.50 11.35
CA SER A 380 -17.80 8.91 12.69
C SER A 380 -19.24 8.75 13.22
N ASP A 381 -20.11 9.73 12.96
CA ASP A 381 -21.52 9.70 13.36
C ASP A 381 -22.38 10.57 12.43
N ILE A 382 -23.61 10.12 12.18
CA ILE A 382 -24.65 10.84 11.43
C ILE A 382 -25.92 11.05 12.25
N SER A 383 -25.85 10.99 13.59
CA SER A 383 -27.02 11.16 14.46
C SER A 383 -27.53 12.61 14.45
N SER A 384 -26.67 13.60 14.26
CA SER A 384 -27.08 14.98 14.10
C SER A 384 -27.68 15.23 12.71
N LEU A 385 -28.80 15.97 12.63
CA LEU A 385 -29.44 16.34 11.36
C LEU A 385 -28.50 17.14 10.46
N GLU A 386 -27.64 17.97 11.03
CA GLU A 386 -26.67 18.79 10.30
C GLU A 386 -25.58 17.93 9.65
N THR A 387 -24.94 17.04 10.42
CA THR A 387 -23.93 16.10 9.90
C THR A 387 -24.54 15.20 8.83
N ARG A 388 -25.71 14.62 9.11
CA ARG A 388 -26.39 13.77 8.13
C ARG A 388 -26.69 14.53 6.83
N ALA A 389 -27.24 15.75 6.93
CA ALA A 389 -27.52 16.58 5.76
C ALA A 389 -26.26 16.91 4.95
N ARG A 390 -25.12 17.10 5.63
CA ARG A 390 -23.82 17.33 4.97
C ARG A 390 -23.37 16.10 4.19
N GLU A 391 -23.40 14.91 4.81
CA GLU A 391 -22.92 13.67 4.19
C GLU A 391 -23.79 13.20 3.01
N ILE A 392 -25.11 13.37 3.08
CA ILE A 392 -26.01 12.95 2.00
C ILE A 392 -26.13 13.97 0.87
N LYS A 393 -25.73 15.22 1.10
CA LYS A 393 -25.92 16.31 0.12
C LYS A 393 -25.22 16.04 -1.23
N PRO A 394 -23.99 15.50 -1.31
CA PRO A 394 -23.38 15.10 -2.56
C PRO A 394 -24.22 14.05 -3.30
N TYR A 395 -24.81 13.09 -2.60
CA TYR A 395 -25.60 12.01 -3.16
C TYR A 395 -26.92 12.49 -3.75
N ILE A 396 -27.63 13.40 -3.05
CA ILE A 396 -28.84 14.04 -3.57
C ILE A 396 -28.55 14.91 -4.81
N ALA A 397 -27.36 15.51 -4.82
CA ALA A 397 -26.94 16.36 -5.96
C ALA A 397 -26.60 15.54 -7.22
N LEU A 398 -26.26 14.24 -7.06
CA LEU A 398 -26.00 13.29 -8.13
C LEU A 398 -27.28 12.51 -8.46
N ASN A 399 -27.76 12.65 -9.67
CA ASN A 399 -28.92 11.89 -10.17
C ASN A 399 -28.44 10.75 -11.07
N ASP A 400 -27.82 9.71 -10.47
CA ASP A 400 -27.34 8.51 -11.13
C ASP A 400 -27.71 7.23 -10.35
N GLN A 401 -27.53 6.07 -10.99
CA GLN A 401 -27.90 4.75 -10.46
C GLN A 401 -26.78 4.06 -9.68
N ILE A 402 -25.65 4.73 -9.45
CA ILE A 402 -24.54 4.14 -8.71
C ILE A 402 -24.94 3.98 -7.24
N LYS A 403 -24.68 2.80 -6.64
CA LYS A 403 -24.97 2.54 -5.22
C LYS A 403 -24.19 3.52 -4.34
N LYS A 404 -24.92 4.20 -3.46
CA LYS A 404 -24.44 5.24 -2.55
C LYS A 404 -24.42 4.68 -1.14
N ILE A 405 -23.26 4.72 -0.47
CA ILE A 405 -23.00 4.06 0.80
C ILE A 405 -22.45 5.08 1.79
N ILE A 406 -23.00 5.09 2.99
CA ILE A 406 -22.49 5.86 4.14
C ILE A 406 -22.00 4.88 5.19
N VAL A 407 -20.69 4.87 5.42
CA VAL A 407 -20.03 4.03 6.42
C VAL A 407 -19.90 4.82 7.71
N ILE A 408 -20.36 4.28 8.82
CA ILE A 408 -20.35 4.95 10.13
C ILE A 408 -19.72 4.08 11.21
N ASN A 409 -19.13 4.73 12.23
CA ASN A 409 -18.56 4.03 13.38
C ASN A 409 -19.65 3.63 14.41
N LYS A 410 -20.56 2.77 13.99
CA LYS A 410 -21.61 2.21 14.86
C LYS A 410 -21.78 0.72 14.58
N PRO A 411 -22.17 -0.07 15.60
CA PRO A 411 -22.40 -1.51 15.43
C PRO A 411 -23.79 -1.77 14.84
N ILE A 412 -23.99 -1.37 13.58
CA ILE A 412 -25.23 -1.61 12.85
C ILE A 412 -24.96 -2.42 11.58
N GLY A 413 -25.95 -3.20 11.17
CA GLY A 413 -25.97 -3.86 9.85
C GLY A 413 -26.24 -2.89 8.70
N GLU A 414 -26.35 -3.43 7.48
CA GLU A 414 -26.76 -2.67 6.30
C GLU A 414 -28.24 -2.27 6.41
N MET A 415 -28.53 -1.00 6.24
CA MET A 415 -29.90 -0.46 6.23
C MET A 415 -30.04 0.66 5.18
N LEU A 416 -31.27 0.91 4.73
CA LEU A 416 -31.58 2.03 3.87
C LEU A 416 -32.05 3.23 4.68
N ASP A 417 -31.56 4.41 4.33
CA ASP A 417 -32.09 5.65 4.89
C ASP A 417 -33.38 6.10 4.17
N SER A 418 -33.98 7.20 4.63
CA SER A 418 -35.20 7.77 4.05
C SER A 418 -35.06 8.21 2.58
N ASN A 419 -33.85 8.34 2.05
CA ASN A 419 -33.55 8.69 0.67
C ASN A 419 -33.17 7.46 -0.19
N GLY A 420 -33.19 6.25 0.39
CA GLY A 420 -32.78 5.02 -0.26
C GLY A 420 -31.27 4.82 -0.37
N PHE A 421 -30.46 5.57 0.41
CA PHE A 421 -29.01 5.36 0.47
C PHE A 421 -28.70 4.28 1.51
N THR A 422 -27.69 3.45 1.23
CA THR A 422 -27.20 2.44 2.15
C THR A 422 -26.44 3.11 3.29
N VAL A 423 -26.85 2.86 4.54
CA VAL A 423 -26.09 3.19 5.75
C VAL A 423 -25.62 1.89 6.37
N ILE A 424 -24.34 1.79 6.70
CA ILE A 424 -23.71 0.56 7.19
C ILE A 424 -22.69 0.85 8.28
N GLY A 425 -22.65 0.02 9.31
CA GLY A 425 -21.61 0.09 10.32
C GLY A 425 -20.25 -0.34 9.80
N ILE A 426 -19.17 0.25 10.33
CA ILE A 426 -17.81 -0.01 9.87
C ILE A 426 -17.45 -1.51 9.96
N ALA A 427 -17.75 -2.20 11.05
CA ALA A 427 -17.47 -3.62 11.20
C ALA A 427 -18.21 -4.46 10.15
N GLU A 428 -19.49 -4.18 9.92
CA GLU A 428 -20.31 -4.85 8.89
C GLU A 428 -19.75 -4.60 7.49
N PHE A 429 -19.33 -3.36 7.20
CA PHE A 429 -18.71 -3.00 5.93
C PHE A 429 -17.43 -3.79 5.66
N LEU A 430 -16.51 -3.85 6.65
CA LEU A 430 -15.21 -4.47 6.50
C LEU A 430 -15.26 -6.01 6.52
N LEU A 431 -16.10 -6.58 7.36
CA LEU A 431 -16.14 -8.04 7.57
C LEU A 431 -17.09 -8.77 6.62
N ARG A 432 -18.13 -8.10 6.09
CA ARG A 432 -19.18 -8.75 5.31
C ARG A 432 -19.37 -8.11 3.95
N PHE A 433 -19.66 -6.81 3.88
CA PHE A 433 -19.97 -6.13 2.61
C PHE A 433 -18.85 -6.21 1.57
N LEU A 434 -17.58 -6.06 1.95
CA LEU A 434 -16.45 -6.11 1.00
C LEU A 434 -16.08 -7.51 0.54
N LYS A 435 -16.65 -8.58 1.12
CA LYS A 435 -16.42 -9.97 0.70
C LYS A 435 -17.29 -10.37 -0.50
N ASP A 436 -18.45 -9.77 -0.62
CA ASP A 436 -19.40 -10.01 -1.71
C ASP A 436 -18.94 -9.30 -3.00
#